data_c892eac52a3f248ae6caa0e0d7cf5917
#
_entry.id   c892eac52a3f248ae6caa0e0d7cf5917
#
_cell.length_a   1.000
_cell.length_b   1.000
_cell.length_c   1.000
_cell.angle_alpha   90.00
_cell.angle_beta   90.00
_cell.angle_gamma   90.00
#
_symmetry.space_group_name_H-M   'P 1'
#
loop_
_entity.id
_entity.type
_entity.pdbx_description
1 polymer ?
#
loop_
_entity_poly.entity_id
_entity_poly.type
_entity_poly.pdbx_seq_one_letter_code
_entity_poly.pdbx_strand_id
1 'polypeptide(L)'
;MEYEIIRILEGSFTVSLDKNEFTVEKGDIIFISDGTLHAGIPHDCVYECLVFDLNLILKNHGIYQNMIQNLNNHGMIINSYIPKSNRKCHQIVKDLFDAMAKKKDGYQLITLGTLYQFLGTVYEQGLFTTDSTPTSNDYNRILNLKRVFELIETSYSSVLTLEQLSHSAGMSPKYFCRFFQEMTHQSPISYLNYYRIEQACFQLLTTNLPITEIALNCGFNDLSYFIKTFGKYKGITPKKYKKIGTDA
;
A
#
# COMPACT_ATOMS: atom_id res chain seq x y z
N MET A 1 -2.77 3.97 -10.80
CA MET A 1 -1.46 3.31 -10.64
C MET A 1 -0.70 3.98 -9.52
N GLU A 2 -0.50 3.27 -8.43
CA GLU A 2 0.08 3.83 -7.21
C GLU A 2 1.54 3.39 -7.08
N TYR A 3 2.40 4.36 -6.95
CA TYR A 3 3.82 4.20 -6.66
C TYR A 3 4.11 4.75 -5.29
N GLU A 4 5.13 4.21 -4.62
CA GLU A 4 5.49 4.63 -3.29
C GLU A 4 6.99 4.89 -3.18
N ILE A 5 7.35 5.97 -2.50
CA ILE A 5 8.72 6.28 -2.10
C ILE A 5 8.77 6.26 -0.58
N ILE A 6 9.65 5.42 -0.02
CA ILE A 6 9.89 5.35 1.42
C ILE A 6 11.33 5.80 1.70
N ARG A 7 11.51 6.69 2.68
CA ARG A 7 12.81 7.14 3.19
C ARG A 7 12.94 6.75 4.66
N ILE A 8 14.04 6.07 5.01
CA ILE A 8 14.32 5.68 6.39
C ILE A 8 15.07 6.82 7.11
N LEU A 9 14.51 7.31 8.19
CA LEU A 9 15.07 8.39 9.01
C LEU A 9 15.88 7.87 10.18
N GLU A 10 15.39 6.79 10.82
CA GLU A 10 16.04 6.16 11.98
C GLU A 10 15.76 4.66 11.98
N GLY A 11 16.65 3.87 12.61
CA GLY A 11 16.52 2.44 12.73
C GLY A 11 16.69 1.67 11.43
N SER A 12 16.03 0.52 11.34
CA SER A 12 16.03 -0.32 10.16
C SER A 12 14.64 -0.86 9.86
N PHE A 13 14.41 -1.27 8.61
CA PHE A 13 13.14 -1.73 8.13
C PHE A 13 13.36 -2.94 7.23
N THR A 14 12.83 -4.11 7.61
CA THR A 14 12.85 -5.29 6.76
C THR A 14 11.64 -5.23 5.84
N VAL A 15 11.88 -5.10 4.54
CA VAL A 15 10.84 -5.03 3.50
C VAL A 15 10.80 -6.32 2.70
N SER A 16 9.62 -6.84 2.49
CA SER A 16 9.32 -7.93 1.57
C SER A 16 8.61 -7.34 0.36
N LEU A 17 9.20 -7.52 -0.82
CA LEU A 17 8.64 -7.10 -2.11
C LEU A 17 8.44 -8.35 -2.97
N ASP A 18 7.18 -8.73 -3.20
CA ASP A 18 6.81 -9.99 -3.84
C ASP A 18 7.46 -11.20 -3.14
N LYS A 19 8.53 -11.75 -3.72
CA LYS A 19 9.28 -12.89 -3.17
C LYS A 19 10.65 -12.52 -2.60
N ASN A 20 11.02 -11.25 -2.68
CA ASN A 20 12.32 -10.77 -2.25
C ASN A 20 12.19 -10.07 -0.90
N GLU A 21 13.06 -10.42 0.03
CA GLU A 21 13.16 -9.76 1.33
C GLU A 21 14.55 -9.17 1.51
N PHE A 22 14.62 -7.95 1.98
CA PHE A 22 15.87 -7.27 2.30
C PHE A 22 15.65 -6.24 3.42
N THR A 23 16.72 -5.91 4.13
CA THR A 23 16.69 -4.92 5.20
C THR A 23 17.33 -3.63 4.71
N VAL A 24 16.66 -2.51 4.98
CA VAL A 24 17.13 -1.16 4.71
C VAL A 24 17.37 -0.42 6.00
N GLU A 25 18.30 0.51 5.98
CA GLU A 25 18.75 1.26 7.15
C GLU A 25 18.55 2.77 6.95
N LYS A 26 18.81 3.51 8.01
CA LYS A 26 18.83 4.98 7.97
C LYS A 26 19.59 5.51 6.76
N GLY A 27 18.90 6.31 5.97
CA GLY A 27 19.41 6.93 4.78
C GLY A 27 19.17 6.13 3.49
N ASP A 28 18.63 4.92 3.54
CA ASP A 28 18.22 4.20 2.34
C ASP A 28 16.85 4.66 1.85
N ILE A 29 16.60 4.47 0.56
CA ILE A 29 15.32 4.76 -0.09
C ILE A 29 14.79 3.48 -0.71
N ILE A 30 13.49 3.24 -0.50
CA ILE A 30 12.74 2.18 -1.17
C ILE A 30 11.83 2.84 -2.19
N PHE A 31 11.79 2.29 -3.40
CA PHE A 31 10.81 2.62 -4.42
C PHE A 31 9.93 1.39 -4.71
N ILE A 32 8.64 1.55 -4.51
CA ILE A 32 7.67 0.47 -4.74
C ILE A 32 6.89 0.80 -5.99
N SER A 33 7.01 -0.06 -6.99
CA SER A 33 6.29 0.07 -8.25
C SER A 33 4.83 -0.37 -8.12
N ASP A 34 3.96 0.20 -8.95
CA ASP A 34 2.58 -0.23 -9.04
C ASP A 34 2.46 -1.75 -9.22
N GLY A 35 1.54 -2.35 -8.49
CA GLY A 35 1.30 -3.79 -8.53
C GLY A 35 2.25 -4.65 -7.71
N THR A 36 3.28 -4.08 -7.09
CA THR A 36 4.18 -4.82 -6.19
C THR A 36 3.47 -5.11 -4.87
N LEU A 37 3.35 -6.39 -4.52
CA LEU A 37 2.90 -6.79 -3.20
C LEU A 37 4.03 -6.55 -2.20
N HIS A 38 3.78 -5.72 -1.20
CA HIS A 38 4.79 -5.38 -0.22
C HIS A 38 4.29 -5.47 1.22
N ALA A 39 5.20 -5.81 2.10
CA ALA A 39 5.00 -5.79 3.55
C ALA A 39 6.29 -5.34 4.23
N GLY A 40 6.18 -4.79 5.43
CA GLY A 40 7.36 -4.34 6.15
C GLY A 40 7.31 -4.61 7.64
N ILE A 41 8.47 -4.91 8.21
CA ILE A 41 8.67 -5.09 9.65
C ILE A 41 9.65 -4.01 10.12
N PRO A 42 9.16 -3.00 10.87
CA PRO A 42 10.03 -1.96 11.43
C PRO A 42 10.82 -2.49 12.63
N HIS A 43 12.08 -2.08 12.75
CA HIS A 43 12.97 -2.33 13.88
C HIS A 43 13.46 -1.00 14.43
N ASP A 44 12.77 -0.49 15.46
CA ASP A 44 12.99 0.87 16.03
C ASP A 44 13.10 1.94 14.94
N CYS A 45 12.19 1.87 13.97
CA CYS A 45 12.27 2.56 12.70
C CYS A 45 11.35 3.78 12.65
N VAL A 46 11.92 4.90 12.20
CA VAL A 46 11.17 6.09 11.77
C VAL A 46 11.38 6.25 10.27
N TYR A 47 10.29 6.34 9.52
CA TYR A 47 10.33 6.51 8.08
C TYR A 47 9.28 7.51 7.60
N GLU A 48 9.50 8.05 6.41
CA GLU A 48 8.52 8.84 5.66
C GLU A 48 8.12 8.08 4.41
N CYS A 49 6.86 8.21 4.05
CA CYS A 49 6.26 7.53 2.90
C CYS A 49 5.44 8.51 2.07
N LEU A 50 5.58 8.44 0.75
CA LEU A 50 4.75 9.15 -0.21
C LEU A 50 4.18 8.16 -1.21
N VAL A 51 2.86 8.03 -1.20
CA VAL A 51 2.11 7.30 -2.24
C VAL A 51 1.60 8.30 -3.27
N PHE A 52 1.78 8.02 -4.56
CA PHE A 52 1.36 8.90 -5.63
C PHE A 52 0.92 8.13 -6.88
N ASP A 53 -0.05 8.68 -7.60
CA ASP A 53 -0.47 8.16 -8.90
C ASP A 53 0.33 8.81 -10.03
N LEU A 54 1.19 8.02 -10.68
CA LEU A 54 2.03 8.47 -11.77
C LEU A 54 1.22 8.99 -12.97
N ASN A 55 0.05 8.40 -13.24
CA ASN A 55 -0.81 8.87 -14.33
C ASN A 55 -1.38 10.26 -14.07
N LEU A 56 -1.68 10.60 -12.79
CA LEU A 56 -2.14 11.95 -12.44
C LEU A 56 -1.03 12.98 -12.64
N ILE A 57 0.21 12.61 -12.35
CA ILE A 57 1.38 13.48 -12.47
C ILE A 57 1.74 13.71 -13.94
N LEU A 58 1.66 12.67 -14.77
CA LEU A 58 2.19 12.67 -16.13
C LEU A 58 1.11 12.83 -17.22
N LYS A 59 -0.11 13.24 -16.86
CA LYS A 59 -1.33 13.23 -17.70
C LYS A 59 -1.27 13.92 -19.07
N ASN A 60 -0.27 14.76 -19.39
CA ASN A 60 -0.34 15.62 -20.59
C ASN A 60 0.97 15.77 -21.37
N HIS A 61 1.84 14.76 -21.43
CA HIS A 61 3.18 15.02 -21.96
C HIS A 61 3.64 14.03 -23.03
N GLY A 62 3.53 14.43 -24.29
CA GLY A 62 4.00 13.67 -25.46
C GLY A 62 5.49 13.31 -25.41
N ILE A 63 6.31 14.08 -24.70
CA ILE A 63 7.77 13.86 -24.59
C ILE A 63 8.11 12.62 -23.75
N TYR A 64 7.28 12.26 -22.76
CA TYR A 64 7.54 11.13 -21.84
C TYR A 64 6.64 9.92 -22.13
N GLN A 65 5.88 9.95 -23.21
CA GLN A 65 4.86 8.95 -23.49
C GLN A 65 5.42 7.52 -23.53
N ASN A 66 6.59 7.34 -24.13
CA ASN A 66 7.27 6.04 -24.21
C ASN A 66 7.72 5.54 -22.82
N MET A 67 8.26 6.41 -21.98
CA MET A 67 8.69 6.07 -20.62
C MET A 67 7.46 5.68 -19.77
N ILE A 68 6.39 6.48 -19.83
CA ILE A 68 5.14 6.22 -19.10
C ILE A 68 4.52 4.91 -19.57
N GLN A 69 4.45 4.66 -20.87
CA GLN A 69 3.95 3.40 -21.42
C GLN A 69 4.79 2.22 -20.96
N ASN A 70 6.11 2.34 -20.94
CA ASN A 70 6.99 1.29 -20.45
C ASN A 70 6.81 1.02 -18.96
N LEU A 71 6.65 2.06 -18.12
CA LEU A 71 6.31 1.90 -16.70
C LEU A 71 4.94 1.26 -16.54
N ASN A 72 3.92 1.75 -17.25
CA ASN A 72 2.55 1.26 -17.18
C ASN A 72 2.40 -0.18 -17.67
N ASN A 73 3.19 -0.58 -18.67
CA ASN A 73 3.18 -1.94 -19.22
C ASN A 73 4.19 -2.86 -18.52
N HIS A 74 4.81 -2.40 -17.44
CA HIS A 74 5.89 -3.11 -16.74
C HIS A 74 7.08 -3.51 -17.65
N GLY A 75 7.24 -2.84 -18.80
CA GLY A 75 8.41 -2.98 -19.66
C GLY A 75 9.66 -2.27 -19.09
N MET A 76 9.47 -1.45 -18.06
CA MET A 76 10.52 -0.82 -17.27
C MET A 76 10.11 -0.88 -15.80
N ILE A 77 10.96 -1.46 -14.96
CA ILE A 77 10.76 -1.55 -13.52
C ILE A 77 11.87 -0.78 -12.83
N ILE A 78 11.50 0.24 -12.06
CA ILE A 78 12.46 1.03 -11.27
C ILE A 78 13.02 0.15 -10.15
N ASN A 79 14.32 0.24 -9.91
CA ASN A 79 14.99 -0.51 -8.85
C ASN A 79 14.37 -0.16 -7.49
N SER A 80 13.91 -1.18 -6.79
CA SER A 80 13.22 -0.99 -5.51
C SER A 80 14.12 -0.51 -4.37
N TYR A 81 15.43 -0.68 -4.50
CA TYR A 81 16.41 -0.24 -3.52
C TYR A 81 17.36 0.80 -4.11
N ILE A 82 17.42 1.96 -3.49
CA ILE A 82 18.38 3.03 -3.82
C ILE A 82 19.24 3.28 -2.58
N PRO A 83 20.53 2.88 -2.62
CA PRO A 83 21.41 2.95 -1.45
C PRO A 83 21.76 4.39 -1.08
N LYS A 84 22.03 4.61 0.19
CA LYS A 84 22.46 5.92 0.74
C LYS A 84 23.70 6.52 0.06
N SER A 85 24.48 5.74 -0.67
CA SER A 85 25.59 6.23 -1.49
C SER A 85 25.15 7.03 -2.73
N ASN A 86 23.90 6.88 -3.17
CA ASN A 86 23.35 7.65 -4.30
C ASN A 86 22.92 9.06 -3.82
N ARG A 87 23.89 9.95 -3.65
CA ARG A 87 23.67 11.30 -3.12
C ARG A 87 22.66 12.12 -3.92
N LYS A 88 22.59 11.93 -5.26
CA LYS A 88 21.70 12.70 -6.14
C LYS A 88 20.24 12.34 -5.84
N CYS A 89 19.88 11.06 -5.85
CA CYS A 89 18.54 10.59 -5.49
C CYS A 89 18.17 11.00 -4.07
N HIS A 90 19.12 10.86 -3.12
CA HIS A 90 18.89 11.24 -1.72
C HIS A 90 18.55 12.71 -1.53
N GLN A 91 19.28 13.61 -2.21
CA GLN A 91 18.99 15.03 -2.11
C GLN A 91 17.60 15.35 -2.67
N ILE A 92 17.26 14.77 -3.82
CA ILE A 92 15.96 14.96 -4.46
C ILE A 92 14.82 14.48 -3.55
N VAL A 93 14.93 13.25 -2.99
CA VAL A 93 13.91 12.69 -2.09
C VAL A 93 13.81 13.50 -0.79
N LYS A 94 14.94 14.00 -0.27
CA LYS A 94 14.95 14.92 0.87
C LYS A 94 14.17 16.20 0.55
N ASP A 95 14.44 16.83 -0.58
CA ASP A 95 13.77 18.08 -0.97
C ASP A 95 12.26 17.86 -1.17
N LEU A 96 11.86 16.70 -1.69
CA LEU A 96 10.47 16.26 -1.83
C LEU A 96 9.75 16.24 -0.49
N PHE A 97 10.27 15.48 0.49
CA PHE A 97 9.65 15.37 1.82
C PHE A 97 9.72 16.68 2.60
N ASP A 98 10.82 17.42 2.48
CA ASP A 98 10.97 18.74 3.11
C ASP A 98 9.92 19.76 2.60
N ALA A 99 9.62 19.75 1.30
CA ALA A 99 8.58 20.60 0.72
C ALA A 99 7.19 20.24 1.28
N MET A 100 6.89 18.96 1.35
CA MET A 100 5.60 18.46 1.86
C MET A 100 5.43 18.69 3.36
N ALA A 101 6.51 18.59 4.15
CA ALA A 101 6.46 18.84 5.59
C ALA A 101 6.29 20.31 5.91
N LYS A 102 7.02 21.20 5.21
CA LYS A 102 7.00 22.65 5.47
C LYS A 102 5.77 23.37 4.92
N LYS A 103 5.14 22.86 3.86
CA LYS A 103 3.94 23.38 3.20
C LYS A 103 3.94 24.89 2.95
N LYS A 104 5.11 25.46 2.58
CA LYS A 104 5.22 26.86 2.17
C LYS A 104 4.47 27.12 0.87
N ASP A 105 4.19 28.38 0.57
CA ASP A 105 3.55 28.76 -0.69
C ASP A 105 4.30 28.15 -1.88
N GLY A 106 3.56 27.51 -2.80
CA GLY A 106 4.12 26.81 -3.95
C GLY A 106 4.66 25.40 -3.69
N TYR A 107 4.51 24.83 -2.48
CA TYR A 107 5.04 23.50 -2.16
C TYR A 107 4.51 22.40 -3.10
N GLN A 108 3.28 22.52 -3.60
CA GLN A 108 2.71 21.56 -4.56
C GLN A 108 3.51 21.52 -5.86
N LEU A 109 3.93 22.70 -6.36
CA LEU A 109 4.74 22.80 -7.58
C LEU A 109 6.15 22.25 -7.34
N ILE A 110 6.72 22.52 -6.17
CA ILE A 110 8.03 21.97 -5.78
C ILE A 110 7.94 20.43 -5.68
N THR A 111 6.92 19.90 -5.01
CA THR A 111 6.68 18.46 -4.88
C THR A 111 6.59 17.81 -6.27
N LEU A 112 5.78 18.38 -7.16
CA LEU A 112 5.63 17.87 -8.52
C LEU A 112 6.94 17.93 -9.31
N GLY A 113 7.62 19.08 -9.29
CA GLY A 113 8.91 19.26 -9.98
C GLY A 113 9.99 18.30 -9.46
N THR A 114 10.00 18.05 -8.16
CA THR A 114 10.95 17.12 -7.53
C THR A 114 10.67 15.66 -7.90
N LEU A 115 9.39 15.28 -8.04
CA LEU A 115 9.02 13.95 -8.57
C LEU A 115 9.48 13.77 -10.02
N TYR A 116 9.30 14.78 -10.89
CA TYR A 116 9.84 14.75 -12.25
C TYR A 116 11.37 14.64 -12.25
N GLN A 117 12.04 15.39 -11.38
CA GLN A 117 13.50 15.34 -11.26
C GLN A 117 13.97 13.96 -10.78
N PHE A 118 13.25 13.35 -9.85
CA PHE A 118 13.54 11.99 -9.38
C PHE A 118 13.44 10.97 -10.52
N LEU A 119 12.32 10.95 -11.24
CA LEU A 119 12.11 10.04 -12.37
C LEU A 119 13.16 10.25 -13.48
N GLY A 120 13.47 11.52 -13.80
CA GLY A 120 14.53 11.85 -14.76
C GLY A 120 15.90 11.36 -14.31
N THR A 121 16.22 11.46 -13.01
CA THR A 121 17.49 10.97 -12.45
C THR A 121 17.57 9.46 -12.44
N VAL A 122 16.47 8.77 -12.11
CA VAL A 122 16.36 7.31 -12.21
C VAL A 122 16.64 6.85 -13.63
N TYR A 123 16.07 7.54 -14.61
CA TYR A 123 16.28 7.22 -16.03
C TYR A 123 17.73 7.50 -16.48
N GLU A 124 18.27 8.68 -16.13
CA GLU A 124 19.65 9.08 -16.45
C GLU A 124 20.70 8.11 -15.91
N GLN A 125 20.47 7.59 -14.69
CA GLN A 125 21.41 6.69 -14.02
C GLN A 125 21.17 5.20 -14.32
N GLY A 126 20.17 4.88 -15.13
CA GLY A 126 19.82 3.49 -15.43
C GLY A 126 19.37 2.70 -14.19
N LEU A 127 18.72 3.36 -13.20
CA LEU A 127 18.22 2.71 -12.00
C LEU A 127 16.89 1.97 -12.27
N PHE A 128 16.87 1.18 -13.31
CA PHE A 128 15.73 0.36 -13.72
C PHE A 128 16.19 -0.87 -14.49
N THR A 129 15.31 -1.84 -14.56
CA THR A 129 15.47 -3.03 -15.39
C THR A 129 14.44 -3.03 -16.52
N THR A 130 14.84 -3.47 -17.71
CA THR A 130 13.98 -3.59 -18.89
C THR A 130 13.65 -5.04 -19.25
N ASP A 131 14.36 -6.01 -18.67
CA ASP A 131 14.28 -7.43 -19.05
C ASP A 131 13.29 -8.25 -18.23
N SER A 132 12.62 -7.66 -17.30
CA SER A 132 11.58 -8.33 -16.54
C SER A 132 10.21 -8.04 -17.19
N THR A 133 9.88 -8.74 -18.25
CA THR A 133 8.47 -9.10 -18.40
C THR A 133 8.17 -9.98 -17.18
N PRO A 134 7.38 -9.51 -16.18
CA PRO A 134 6.77 -10.42 -15.24
C PRO A 134 6.21 -11.55 -16.11
N THR A 135 6.46 -12.80 -15.78
CA THR A 135 5.83 -13.84 -16.57
C THR A 135 4.36 -13.45 -16.62
N SER A 136 3.72 -13.55 -17.80
CA SER A 136 2.30 -13.21 -17.99
C SER A 136 1.43 -13.74 -16.82
N ASN A 137 1.92 -14.76 -16.15
CA ASN A 137 1.33 -15.39 -14.99
C ASN A 137 1.48 -14.56 -13.70
N ASP A 138 2.64 -13.96 -13.41
CA ASP A 138 2.83 -13.18 -12.17
C ASP A 138 2.05 -11.86 -12.23
N TYR A 139 2.03 -11.21 -13.38
CA TYR A 139 1.20 -10.03 -13.60
C TYR A 139 -0.30 -10.33 -13.45
N ASN A 140 -0.80 -11.43 -14.04
CA ASN A 140 -2.18 -11.85 -13.88
C ASN A 140 -2.52 -12.20 -12.42
N ARG A 141 -1.58 -12.76 -11.66
CA ARG A 141 -1.75 -13.03 -10.22
C ARG A 141 -1.97 -11.74 -9.43
N ILE A 142 -1.17 -10.71 -9.69
CA ILE A 142 -1.30 -9.40 -9.03
C ILE A 142 -2.63 -8.73 -9.40
N LEU A 143 -2.99 -8.72 -10.69
CA LEU A 143 -4.28 -8.17 -11.14
C LEU A 143 -5.48 -8.88 -10.48
N ASN A 144 -5.42 -10.20 -10.37
CA ASN A 144 -6.48 -10.97 -9.71
C ASN A 144 -6.57 -10.62 -8.21
N LEU A 145 -5.44 -10.43 -7.53
CA LEU A 145 -5.41 -10.00 -6.13
C LEU A 145 -5.99 -8.58 -5.97
N LYS A 146 -5.61 -7.63 -6.85
CA LYS A 146 -6.18 -6.27 -6.86
C LYS A 146 -7.70 -6.28 -6.98
N ARG A 147 -8.27 -7.06 -7.89
CA ARG A 147 -9.73 -7.20 -8.03
C ARG A 147 -10.40 -7.68 -6.74
N VAL A 148 -9.74 -8.58 -6.01
CA VAL A 148 -10.25 -9.04 -4.71
C VAL A 148 -10.23 -7.91 -3.68
N PHE A 149 -9.14 -7.15 -3.61
CA PHE A 149 -9.04 -6.01 -2.69
C PHE A 149 -10.06 -4.92 -3.04
N GLU A 150 -10.21 -4.55 -4.30
CA GLU A 150 -11.25 -3.61 -4.76
C GLU A 150 -12.66 -4.06 -4.37
N LEU A 151 -12.96 -5.37 -4.52
CA LEU A 151 -14.24 -5.93 -4.08
C LEU A 151 -14.42 -5.83 -2.56
N ILE A 152 -13.37 -6.12 -1.78
CA ILE A 152 -13.42 -5.97 -0.32
C ILE A 152 -13.63 -4.51 0.05
N GLU A 153 -12.87 -3.58 -0.50
CA GLU A 153 -12.95 -2.15 -0.21
C GLU A 153 -14.32 -1.55 -0.52
N THR A 154 -14.90 -1.94 -1.65
CA THR A 154 -16.20 -1.39 -2.09
C THR A 154 -17.40 -2.07 -1.43
N SER A 155 -17.24 -3.29 -0.93
CA SER A 155 -18.37 -4.14 -0.51
C SER A 155 -18.20 -4.78 0.88
N TYR A 156 -17.20 -4.38 1.69
CA TYR A 156 -16.93 -4.97 3.01
C TYR A 156 -18.12 -4.92 3.96
N SER A 157 -18.97 -3.90 3.85
CA SER A 157 -20.16 -3.72 4.69
C SER A 157 -21.28 -4.72 4.36
N SER A 158 -21.24 -5.35 3.20
CA SER A 158 -22.21 -6.33 2.74
C SER A 158 -21.78 -7.76 3.06
N VAL A 159 -22.67 -8.72 2.82
CA VAL A 159 -22.33 -10.15 2.91
C VAL A 159 -21.38 -10.49 1.76
N LEU A 160 -20.11 -10.75 2.09
CA LEU A 160 -19.11 -11.23 1.15
C LEU A 160 -18.75 -12.69 1.47
N THR A 161 -19.03 -13.59 0.53
CA THR A 161 -18.73 -15.01 0.67
C THR A 161 -17.38 -15.36 0.02
N LEU A 162 -16.83 -16.51 0.41
CA LEU A 162 -15.60 -17.02 -0.21
C LEU A 162 -15.78 -17.23 -1.73
N GLU A 163 -16.97 -17.65 -2.15
CA GLU A 163 -17.33 -17.85 -3.56
C GLU A 163 -17.28 -16.52 -4.34
N GLN A 164 -17.82 -15.44 -3.78
CA GLN A 164 -17.77 -14.12 -4.39
C GLN A 164 -16.34 -13.60 -4.53
N LEU A 165 -15.53 -13.72 -3.47
CA LEU A 165 -14.12 -13.34 -3.49
C LEU A 165 -13.32 -14.17 -4.50
N SER A 166 -13.53 -15.47 -4.56
CA SER A 166 -12.85 -16.33 -5.53
C SER A 166 -13.28 -16.07 -6.96
N HIS A 167 -14.55 -15.74 -7.18
CA HIS A 167 -15.09 -15.39 -8.50
C HIS A 167 -14.47 -14.08 -9.02
N SER A 168 -14.27 -13.06 -8.16
CA SER A 168 -13.62 -11.81 -8.56
C SER A 168 -12.17 -12.02 -9.03
N ALA A 169 -11.50 -13.05 -8.48
CA ALA A 169 -10.16 -13.46 -8.93
C ALA A 169 -10.18 -14.40 -10.15
N GLY A 170 -11.37 -14.81 -10.66
CA GLY A 170 -11.49 -15.80 -11.72
C GLY A 170 -10.99 -17.19 -11.31
N MET A 171 -11.13 -17.57 -10.04
CA MET A 171 -10.57 -18.79 -9.47
C MET A 171 -11.64 -19.66 -8.78
N SER A 172 -11.39 -20.97 -8.69
CA SER A 172 -12.19 -21.84 -7.81
C SER A 172 -11.88 -21.53 -6.34
N PRO A 173 -12.84 -21.69 -5.39
CA PRO A 173 -12.62 -21.34 -3.98
C PRO A 173 -11.39 -22.03 -3.35
N LYS A 174 -11.17 -23.29 -3.66
CA LYS A 174 -10.03 -24.06 -3.14
C LYS A 174 -8.68 -23.51 -3.63
N TYR A 175 -8.59 -23.19 -4.92
CA TYR A 175 -7.38 -22.61 -5.50
C TYR A 175 -7.17 -21.18 -4.99
N PHE A 176 -8.23 -20.40 -4.92
CA PHE A 176 -8.22 -19.04 -4.39
C PHE A 176 -7.70 -18.95 -2.95
N CYS A 177 -8.15 -19.82 -2.04
CA CYS A 177 -7.63 -19.84 -0.67
C CYS A 177 -6.11 -20.01 -0.62
N ARG A 178 -5.57 -20.94 -1.42
CA ARG A 178 -4.14 -21.17 -1.50
C ARG A 178 -3.42 -19.97 -2.10
N PHE A 179 -3.90 -19.48 -3.24
CA PHE A 179 -3.39 -18.30 -3.92
C PHE A 179 -3.34 -17.09 -2.98
N PHE A 180 -4.45 -16.78 -2.32
CA PHE A 180 -4.57 -15.63 -1.42
C PHE A 180 -3.63 -15.76 -0.21
N GLN A 181 -3.53 -16.96 0.36
CA GLN A 181 -2.62 -17.26 1.47
C GLN A 181 -1.14 -17.13 1.05
N GLU A 182 -0.78 -17.56 -0.15
CA GLU A 182 0.56 -17.39 -0.70
C GLU A 182 0.92 -15.91 -0.89
N MET A 183 -0.04 -15.11 -1.38
CA MET A 183 0.17 -13.71 -1.72
C MET A 183 0.12 -12.77 -0.51
N THR A 184 -0.70 -13.06 0.51
CA THR A 184 -0.99 -12.14 1.62
C THR A 184 -0.59 -12.69 3.00
N HIS A 185 -0.14 -13.94 3.07
CA HIS A 185 0.12 -14.69 4.30
C HIS A 185 -1.09 -14.80 5.24
N GLN A 186 -2.29 -14.52 4.74
CA GLN A 186 -3.55 -14.58 5.48
C GLN A 186 -4.63 -15.31 4.67
N SER A 187 -5.61 -15.89 5.37
CA SER A 187 -6.79 -16.43 4.66
C SER A 187 -7.70 -15.28 4.19
N PRO A 188 -8.45 -15.44 3.08
CA PRO A 188 -9.34 -14.41 2.54
C PRO A 188 -10.33 -13.85 3.57
N ILE A 189 -10.95 -14.73 4.36
CA ILE A 189 -11.91 -14.32 5.39
C ILE A 189 -11.23 -13.63 6.58
N SER A 190 -9.99 -14.02 6.93
CA SER A 190 -9.21 -13.31 7.96
C SER A 190 -8.89 -11.89 7.50
N TYR A 191 -8.48 -11.71 6.25
CA TYR A 191 -8.21 -10.40 5.69
C TYR A 191 -9.47 -9.51 5.62
N LEU A 192 -10.60 -10.05 5.15
CA LEU A 192 -11.88 -9.34 5.16
C LEU A 192 -12.27 -8.88 6.58
N ASN A 193 -12.13 -9.76 7.58
CA ASN A 193 -12.40 -9.40 8.96
C ASN A 193 -11.43 -8.34 9.49
N TYR A 194 -10.15 -8.44 9.15
CA TYR A 194 -9.16 -7.40 9.49
C TYR A 194 -9.58 -6.05 8.90
N TYR A 195 -9.90 -5.99 7.61
CA TYR A 195 -10.33 -4.77 6.94
C TYR A 195 -11.58 -4.14 7.60
N ARG A 196 -12.58 -4.98 7.91
CA ARG A 196 -13.78 -4.56 8.63
C ARG A 196 -13.48 -3.95 10.00
N ILE A 197 -12.53 -4.54 10.74
CA ILE A 197 -12.10 -4.01 12.04
C ILE A 197 -11.39 -2.67 11.90
N GLU A 198 -10.56 -2.47 10.87
CA GLU A 198 -9.94 -1.15 10.61
C GLU A 198 -11.00 -0.09 10.32
N GLN A 199 -12.02 -0.41 9.50
CA GLN A 199 -13.14 0.49 9.25
C GLN A 199 -13.96 0.78 10.53
N ALA A 200 -14.14 -0.22 11.39
CA ALA A 200 -14.79 -0.03 12.68
C ALA A 200 -13.96 0.87 13.62
N CYS A 201 -12.65 0.74 13.63
CA CYS A 201 -11.76 1.65 14.39
C CYS A 201 -11.93 3.10 13.93
N PHE A 202 -11.96 3.33 12.61
CA PHE A 202 -12.21 4.66 12.07
C PHE A 202 -13.56 5.22 12.53
N GLN A 203 -14.67 4.45 12.41
CA GLN A 203 -15.99 4.90 12.84
C GLN A 203 -16.09 5.10 14.36
N LEU A 204 -15.42 4.27 15.17
CA LEU A 204 -15.38 4.43 16.63
C LEU A 204 -14.74 5.76 17.05
N LEU A 205 -13.75 6.25 16.31
CA LEU A 205 -13.04 7.51 16.61
C LEU A 205 -13.70 8.75 15.99
N THR A 206 -14.40 8.59 14.86
CA THR A 206 -14.92 9.74 14.10
C THR A 206 -16.42 9.95 14.22
N THR A 207 -17.15 8.99 14.85
CA THR A 207 -18.60 9.09 14.99
C THR A 207 -19.09 8.85 16.41
N ASN A 208 -20.31 9.32 16.70
CA ASN A 208 -21.00 9.05 17.96
C ASN A 208 -21.94 7.83 17.89
N LEU A 209 -21.88 7.05 16.82
CA LEU A 209 -22.76 5.88 16.61
C LEU A 209 -22.60 4.86 17.73
N PRO A 210 -23.69 4.12 18.08
CA PRO A 210 -23.62 2.98 18.98
C PRO A 210 -22.70 1.89 18.41
N ILE A 211 -22.01 1.16 19.27
CA ILE A 211 -21.10 0.07 18.87
C ILE A 211 -21.82 -1.00 18.04
N THR A 212 -23.09 -1.26 18.34
CA THR A 212 -23.94 -2.19 17.59
C THR A 212 -24.14 -1.75 16.15
N GLU A 213 -24.38 -0.46 15.93
CA GLU A 213 -24.56 0.13 14.62
C GLU A 213 -23.25 0.15 13.83
N ILE A 214 -22.14 0.49 14.48
CA ILE A 214 -20.80 0.42 13.86
C ILE A 214 -20.49 -1.01 13.41
N ALA A 215 -20.81 -2.02 14.24
CA ALA A 215 -20.62 -3.42 13.88
C ALA A 215 -21.40 -3.79 12.60
N LEU A 216 -22.68 -3.41 12.53
CA LEU A 216 -23.54 -3.63 11.37
C LEU A 216 -23.01 -2.89 10.12
N ASN A 217 -22.64 -1.62 10.25
CA ASN A 217 -22.11 -0.81 9.16
C ASN A 217 -20.78 -1.37 8.61
N CYS A 218 -20.05 -2.11 9.44
CA CYS A 218 -18.82 -2.80 9.05
C CYS A 218 -19.05 -4.26 8.59
N GLY A 219 -20.31 -4.67 8.38
CA GLY A 219 -20.65 -5.98 7.83
C GLY A 219 -20.62 -7.14 8.83
N PHE A 220 -20.69 -6.85 10.14
CA PHE A 220 -20.84 -7.89 11.17
C PHE A 220 -22.31 -8.03 11.56
N ASN A 221 -22.90 -9.17 11.24
CA ASN A 221 -24.30 -9.47 11.59
C ASN A 221 -24.46 -10.00 13.02
N ASP A 222 -23.36 -10.32 13.71
CA ASP A 222 -23.35 -10.79 15.10
C ASP A 222 -22.40 -9.93 15.94
N LEU A 223 -22.95 -9.28 16.96
CA LEU A 223 -22.21 -8.38 17.84
C LEU A 223 -21.16 -9.12 18.69
N SER A 224 -21.47 -10.34 19.11
CA SER A 224 -20.53 -11.14 19.92
C SER A 224 -19.32 -11.54 19.09
N TYR A 225 -19.56 -11.94 17.84
CA TYR A 225 -18.50 -12.23 16.88
C TYR A 225 -17.65 -10.98 16.56
N PHE A 226 -18.29 -9.82 16.38
CA PHE A 226 -17.61 -8.54 16.22
C PHE A 226 -16.67 -8.23 17.39
N ILE A 227 -17.19 -8.28 18.65
CA ILE A 227 -16.40 -7.96 19.84
C ILE A 227 -15.21 -8.92 19.97
N LYS A 228 -15.42 -10.21 19.74
CA LYS A 228 -14.36 -11.23 19.77
C LYS A 228 -13.29 -10.95 18.70
N THR A 229 -13.72 -10.66 17.48
CA THR A 229 -12.84 -10.37 16.33
C THR A 229 -12.08 -9.08 16.57
N PHE A 230 -12.73 -8.04 17.06
CA PHE A 230 -12.10 -6.77 17.41
C PHE A 230 -11.01 -6.97 18.47
N GLY A 231 -11.32 -7.70 19.55
CA GLY A 231 -10.36 -8.03 20.60
C GLY A 231 -9.16 -8.80 20.07
N LYS A 232 -9.38 -9.71 19.12
CA LYS A 232 -8.30 -10.47 18.46
C LYS A 232 -7.30 -9.55 17.74
N TYR A 233 -7.80 -8.55 17.00
CA TYR A 233 -6.91 -7.68 16.18
C TYR A 233 -6.38 -6.46 16.94
N LYS A 234 -7.11 -5.93 17.93
CA LYS A 234 -6.75 -4.70 18.65
C LYS A 234 -6.30 -4.90 20.09
N GLY A 235 -6.41 -6.12 20.62
CA GLY A 235 -6.01 -6.44 22.00
C GLY A 235 -6.95 -5.89 23.08
N ILE A 236 -7.93 -5.06 22.73
CA ILE A 236 -8.88 -4.42 23.64
C ILE A 236 -10.30 -4.45 23.08
N THR A 237 -11.30 -4.20 23.92
CA THR A 237 -12.70 -4.15 23.47
C THR A 237 -13.02 -2.87 22.68
N PRO A 238 -14.03 -2.89 21.76
CA PRO A 238 -14.45 -1.69 21.03
C PRO A 238 -14.82 -0.52 21.95
N LYS A 239 -15.45 -0.79 23.09
CA LYS A 239 -15.82 0.21 24.08
C LYS A 239 -14.60 0.90 24.68
N LYS A 240 -13.56 0.13 25.03
CA LYS A 240 -12.32 0.67 25.56
C LYS A 240 -11.56 1.48 24.49
N TYR A 241 -11.55 0.99 23.25
CA TYR A 241 -10.93 1.66 22.11
C TYR A 241 -11.57 3.04 21.86
N LYS A 242 -12.91 3.10 21.81
CA LYS A 242 -13.67 4.35 21.64
C LYS A 242 -13.34 5.38 22.74
N LYS A 243 -13.26 4.93 24.01
CA LYS A 243 -12.94 5.81 25.13
C LYS A 243 -11.55 6.41 25.04
N ILE A 244 -10.52 5.62 24.68
CA ILE A 244 -9.14 6.12 24.52
C ILE A 244 -9.07 7.21 23.45
N GLY A 245 -9.80 7.07 22.35
CA GLY A 245 -9.81 8.05 21.26
C GLY A 245 -10.61 9.34 21.56
N THR A 246 -11.50 9.32 22.57
CA THR A 246 -12.23 10.52 23.00
C THR A 246 -11.51 11.29 24.11
N ASP A 247 -10.54 10.68 24.77
CA ASP A 247 -9.74 11.27 25.86
C ASP A 247 -8.40 11.84 25.35
N ALA A 248 -8.11 11.73 24.03
CA ALA A 248 -6.91 12.22 23.34
C ALA A 248 -7.23 13.46 22.49
#